data_e2b925ef21eed7312a6eed2d2f797824
#
_entry.id   e2b925ef21eed7312a6eed2d2f797824
#
_cell.length_a   1.000
_cell.length_b   1.000
_cell.length_c   1.000
_cell.angle_alpha   90.00
_cell.angle_beta   90.00
_cell.angle_gamma   90.00
#
_symmetry.space_group_name_H-M   'P 1'
#
loop_
_entity.id
_entity.type
_entity.pdbx_description
1 polymer ?
#
loop_
_entity_poly.entity_id
_entity_poly.type
_entity_poly.pdbx_seq_one_letter_code
_entity_poly.pdbx_strand_id
1 'polypeptide(L)'
;MKTRILVVDDEPDALELIEVNLKAAGFEVVSAANGRVALEKARATMPALVLLDVMLPEVDGLEVCKNLRRDSKTATIPIIMLTARAAELDRVLGLELGADDYVTKPFSPRELILRIKNLLKRGNRAESAQEIHFAGMVIDRARHLVTFKDKPLELTLTEFKLVTVLAERKGRVQSREQLLKDVWGYNTMIDTRTVDTHMRRLRDKLGDAAKLLDTVRGVGYRFLEQ
;
A
#
# COMPACT_ATOMS: atom_id res chain seq x y z
N MET A 1 15.72 -15.16 -6.38
CA MET A 1 16.14 -13.73 -6.51
C MET A 1 15.88 -13.03 -5.19
N LYS A 2 16.74 -12.10 -4.75
CA LYS A 2 16.46 -11.29 -3.56
C LYS A 2 15.37 -10.26 -3.86
N THR A 3 14.51 -9.99 -2.91
CA THR A 3 13.46 -8.97 -3.03
C THR A 3 14.09 -7.58 -3.04
N ARG A 4 13.84 -6.80 -4.09
CA ARG A 4 14.43 -5.47 -4.31
C ARG A 4 13.55 -4.38 -3.73
N ILE A 5 14.16 -3.45 -2.99
CA ILE A 5 13.51 -2.28 -2.41
C ILE A 5 14.19 -1.01 -2.95
N LEU A 6 13.41 -0.07 -3.45
CA LEU A 6 13.88 1.27 -3.80
C LEU A 6 13.75 2.17 -2.57
N VAL A 7 14.86 2.78 -2.16
CA VAL A 7 14.91 3.76 -1.05
C VAL A 7 15.20 5.13 -1.63
N VAL A 8 14.35 6.09 -1.29
CA VAL A 8 14.45 7.47 -1.79
C VAL A 8 14.51 8.41 -0.60
N ASP A 9 15.63 9.05 -0.42
CA ASP A 9 15.89 10.04 0.63
C ASP A 9 17.04 10.93 0.14
N ASP A 10 17.03 12.23 0.40
CA ASP A 10 18.11 13.14 0.00
C ASP A 10 19.21 13.23 1.06
N GLU A 11 18.96 12.73 2.28
CA GLU A 11 19.93 12.68 3.36
C GLU A 11 20.81 11.42 3.23
N PRO A 12 22.15 11.54 2.96
CA PRO A 12 23.04 10.39 2.79
C PRO A 12 23.08 9.47 4.01
N ASP A 13 23.06 10.04 5.23
CA ASP A 13 23.11 9.29 6.48
C ASP A 13 21.83 8.46 6.68
N ALA A 14 20.67 9.01 6.29
CA ALA A 14 19.39 8.28 6.34
C ALA A 14 19.38 7.13 5.33
N LEU A 15 19.86 7.37 4.10
CA LEU A 15 20.02 6.32 3.09
C LEU A 15 20.92 5.19 3.59
N GLU A 16 22.10 5.51 4.12
CA GLU A 16 23.06 4.52 4.62
C GLU A 16 22.45 3.69 5.75
N LEU A 17 21.81 4.34 6.73
CA LEU A 17 21.14 3.67 7.85
C LEU A 17 20.09 2.68 7.36
N ILE A 18 19.23 3.11 6.44
CA ILE A 18 18.16 2.28 5.88
C ILE A 18 18.77 1.13 5.08
N GLU A 19 19.74 1.40 4.22
CA GLU A 19 20.40 0.38 3.38
C GLU A 19 21.05 -0.73 4.19
N VAL A 20 21.85 -0.37 5.21
CA VAL A 20 22.52 -1.35 6.08
C VAL A 20 21.51 -2.28 6.73
N ASN A 21 20.44 -1.72 7.28
CA ASN A 21 19.40 -2.52 7.95
C ASN A 21 18.60 -3.41 6.99
N LEU A 22 18.27 -2.92 5.79
CA LEU A 22 17.57 -3.69 4.77
C LEU A 22 18.44 -4.83 4.21
N LYS A 23 19.72 -4.56 3.94
CA LYS A 23 20.68 -5.59 3.50
C LYS A 23 20.85 -6.67 4.55
N ALA A 24 20.95 -6.30 5.83
CA ALA A 24 20.99 -7.24 6.97
C ALA A 24 19.70 -8.07 7.08
N ALA A 25 18.55 -7.50 6.70
CA ALA A 25 17.27 -8.21 6.66
C ALA A 25 17.07 -9.10 5.41
N GLY A 26 18.06 -9.16 4.50
CA GLY A 26 18.07 -10.01 3.32
C GLY A 26 17.51 -9.40 2.04
N PHE A 27 17.24 -8.09 2.02
CA PHE A 27 16.75 -7.37 0.84
C PHE A 27 17.91 -6.91 -0.07
N GLU A 28 17.61 -6.74 -1.36
CA GLU A 28 18.43 -5.98 -2.29
C GLU A 28 17.96 -4.52 -2.27
N VAL A 29 18.87 -3.57 -2.22
CA VAL A 29 18.54 -2.15 -2.12
C VAL A 29 19.04 -1.40 -3.35
N VAL A 30 18.16 -0.56 -3.90
CA VAL A 30 18.47 0.46 -4.90
C VAL A 30 18.14 1.80 -4.24
N SER A 31 19.08 2.74 -4.23
CA SER A 31 18.88 4.07 -3.61
C SER A 31 18.75 5.17 -4.66
N ALA A 32 18.02 6.22 -4.32
CA ALA A 32 17.89 7.43 -5.10
C ALA A 32 17.90 8.65 -4.16
N ALA A 33 18.66 9.69 -4.51
CA ALA A 33 18.81 10.89 -3.70
C ALA A 33 17.84 12.02 -4.08
N ASN A 34 16.96 11.83 -5.07
CA ASN A 34 15.93 12.80 -5.46
C ASN A 34 14.78 12.12 -6.21
N GLY A 35 13.69 12.86 -6.37
CA GLY A 35 12.46 12.32 -6.97
C GLY A 35 12.60 11.93 -8.44
N ARG A 36 13.40 12.65 -9.25
CA ARG A 36 13.60 12.33 -10.67
C ARG A 36 14.32 10.98 -10.83
N VAL A 37 15.43 10.80 -10.12
CA VAL A 37 16.18 9.54 -10.12
C VAL A 37 15.33 8.39 -9.58
N ALA A 38 14.45 8.66 -8.59
CA ALA A 38 13.54 7.67 -8.05
C ALA A 38 12.57 7.13 -9.12
N LEU A 39 11.95 8.02 -9.90
CA LEU A 39 11.02 7.62 -10.98
C LEU A 39 11.71 6.81 -12.07
N GLU A 40 12.93 7.21 -12.49
CA GLU A 40 13.73 6.48 -13.46
C GLU A 40 14.08 5.08 -12.96
N LYS A 41 14.58 4.97 -11.71
CA LYS A 41 14.97 3.69 -11.10
C LYS A 41 13.76 2.80 -10.84
N ALA A 42 12.62 3.34 -10.43
CA ALA A 42 11.40 2.56 -10.25
C ALA A 42 10.99 1.84 -11.54
N ARG A 43 10.99 2.57 -12.67
CA ARG A 43 10.67 2.00 -14.00
C ARG A 43 11.70 0.97 -14.48
N ALA A 44 12.98 1.26 -14.25
CA ALA A 44 14.07 0.41 -14.75
C ALA A 44 14.21 -0.88 -13.94
N THR A 45 14.00 -0.83 -12.62
CA THR A 45 14.29 -1.95 -11.72
C THR A 45 13.05 -2.70 -11.25
N MET A 46 11.86 -2.11 -11.43
CA MET A 46 10.58 -2.66 -10.97
C MET A 46 10.68 -3.22 -9.53
N PRO A 47 10.94 -2.36 -8.52
CA PRO A 47 11.16 -2.82 -7.16
C PRO A 47 9.89 -3.42 -6.58
N ALA A 48 10.03 -4.34 -5.63
CA ALA A 48 8.92 -4.94 -4.92
C ALA A 48 8.24 -3.97 -3.92
N LEU A 49 8.94 -2.90 -3.54
CA LEU A 49 8.45 -1.85 -2.65
C LEU A 49 9.31 -0.59 -2.79
N VAL A 50 8.70 0.58 -2.60
CA VAL A 50 9.37 1.88 -2.55
C VAL A 50 9.25 2.44 -1.13
N LEU A 51 10.39 2.81 -0.53
CA LEU A 51 10.46 3.70 0.63
C LEU A 51 10.72 5.10 0.11
N LEU A 52 9.90 6.06 0.45
CA LEU A 52 9.90 7.38 -0.18
C LEU A 52 9.81 8.48 0.85
N ASP A 53 10.87 9.28 0.98
CA ASP A 53 10.79 10.50 1.79
C ASP A 53 9.79 11.49 1.16
N VAL A 54 9.03 12.15 2.00
CA VAL A 54 8.15 13.25 1.60
C VAL A 54 8.97 14.48 1.22
N MET A 55 9.98 14.81 2.02
CA MET A 55 10.76 16.03 1.87
C MET A 55 11.96 15.81 0.95
N LEU A 56 11.72 15.82 -0.37
CA LEU A 56 12.78 15.71 -1.37
C LEU A 56 13.00 17.04 -2.10
N PRO A 57 14.23 17.35 -2.51
CA PRO A 57 14.50 18.51 -3.34
C PRO A 57 13.95 18.33 -4.77
N GLU A 58 13.66 19.43 -5.45
CA GLU A 58 13.18 19.54 -6.84
C GLU A 58 11.79 18.95 -7.06
N VAL A 59 11.63 17.64 -6.86
CA VAL A 59 10.35 16.91 -6.99
C VAL A 59 10.08 16.26 -5.65
N ASP A 60 9.09 16.77 -4.92
CA ASP A 60 8.73 16.24 -3.61
C ASP A 60 8.19 14.80 -3.66
N GLY A 61 8.26 14.10 -2.53
CA GLY A 61 7.86 12.71 -2.46
C GLY A 61 6.37 12.48 -2.75
N LEU A 62 5.51 13.46 -2.49
CA LEU A 62 4.07 13.37 -2.81
C LEU A 62 3.85 13.37 -4.32
N GLU A 63 4.58 14.22 -5.05
CA GLU A 63 4.50 14.24 -6.52
C GLU A 63 5.14 12.98 -7.13
N VAL A 64 6.24 12.45 -6.55
CA VAL A 64 6.80 11.15 -6.94
C VAL A 64 5.77 10.04 -6.75
N CYS A 65 5.10 9.98 -5.60
CA CYS A 65 4.04 9.00 -5.31
C CYS A 65 2.92 9.08 -6.35
N LYS A 66 2.43 10.27 -6.64
CA LYS A 66 1.39 10.53 -7.65
C LYS A 66 1.81 10.07 -9.05
N ASN A 67 3.06 10.34 -9.44
CA ASN A 67 3.60 9.92 -10.73
C ASN A 67 3.72 8.39 -10.82
N LEU A 68 4.21 7.71 -9.76
CA LEU A 68 4.26 6.26 -9.69
C LEU A 68 2.86 5.62 -9.82
N ARG A 69 1.83 6.25 -9.22
CA ARG A 69 0.44 5.77 -9.28
C ARG A 69 -0.24 6.00 -10.64
N ARG A 70 0.20 7.00 -11.40
CA ARG A 70 -0.32 7.28 -12.75
C ARG A 70 0.29 6.41 -13.85
N ASP A 71 1.47 5.88 -13.62
CA ASP A 71 2.16 5.01 -14.58
C ASP A 71 1.71 3.57 -14.38
N SER A 72 1.07 2.98 -15.38
CA SER A 72 0.52 1.61 -15.33
C SER A 72 1.54 0.53 -14.94
N LYS A 73 2.83 0.74 -15.24
CA LYS A 73 3.89 -0.20 -14.86
C LYS A 73 4.20 -0.17 -13.37
N THR A 74 4.11 1.00 -12.74
CA THR A 74 4.51 1.20 -11.33
C THR A 74 3.32 1.41 -10.40
N ALA A 75 2.10 1.56 -10.93
CA ALA A 75 0.90 1.90 -10.17
C ALA A 75 0.59 0.95 -9.00
N THR A 76 0.97 -0.31 -9.12
CA THR A 76 0.72 -1.36 -8.12
C THR A 76 1.86 -1.60 -7.14
N ILE A 77 3.04 -0.98 -7.36
CA ILE A 77 4.18 -1.13 -6.46
C ILE A 77 3.82 -0.54 -5.09
N PRO A 78 3.98 -1.30 -3.99
CA PRO A 78 3.75 -0.78 -2.65
C PRO A 78 4.66 0.42 -2.33
N ILE A 79 4.09 1.47 -1.72
CA ILE A 79 4.82 2.67 -1.31
C ILE A 79 4.62 2.90 0.18
N ILE A 80 5.74 2.99 0.92
CA ILE A 80 5.77 3.50 2.29
C ILE A 80 6.36 4.90 2.26
N MET A 81 5.62 5.89 2.71
CA MET A 81 6.12 7.26 2.87
C MET A 81 6.89 7.39 4.17
N LEU A 82 8.05 8.05 4.12
CA LEU A 82 8.80 8.49 5.28
C LEU A 82 8.51 9.98 5.49
N THR A 83 8.11 10.39 6.70
CA THR A 83 7.67 11.77 6.95
C THR A 83 8.14 12.29 8.30
N ALA A 84 8.39 13.60 8.42
CA ALA A 84 8.66 14.22 9.69
C ALA A 84 7.39 14.27 10.56
N ARG A 85 7.56 14.21 11.89
CA ARG A 85 6.49 14.11 12.90
C ARG A 85 5.47 15.26 12.88
N ALA A 86 5.82 16.40 12.27
CA ALA A 86 4.99 17.62 12.25
C ALA A 86 3.95 17.69 11.11
N ALA A 87 4.00 16.77 10.15
CA ALA A 87 3.21 16.84 8.93
C ALA A 87 1.98 15.92 8.98
N GLU A 88 1.04 16.19 9.90
CA GLU A 88 -0.26 15.50 9.93
C GLU A 88 -1.04 15.73 8.64
N LEU A 89 -0.89 16.92 8.03
CA LEU A 89 -1.42 17.26 6.70
C LEU A 89 -0.77 16.43 5.58
N ASP A 90 0.55 16.21 5.62
CA ASP A 90 1.26 15.41 4.61
C ASP A 90 0.87 13.93 4.68
N ARG A 91 0.50 13.44 5.87
CA ARG A 91 0.02 12.08 6.07
C ARG A 91 -1.33 11.85 5.38
N VAL A 92 -2.25 12.78 5.52
CA VAL A 92 -3.57 12.73 4.87
C VAL A 92 -3.39 12.87 3.35
N LEU A 93 -2.56 13.82 2.89
CA LEU A 93 -2.25 14.03 1.48
C LEU A 93 -1.53 12.82 0.86
N GLY A 94 -0.54 12.23 1.54
CA GLY A 94 0.18 11.05 1.05
C GLY A 94 -0.74 9.84 0.86
N LEU A 95 -1.66 9.62 1.78
CA LEU A 95 -2.70 8.60 1.64
C LEU A 95 -3.70 8.95 0.54
N GLU A 96 -4.09 10.20 0.40
CA GLU A 96 -4.91 10.68 -0.72
C GLU A 96 -4.22 10.51 -2.06
N LEU A 97 -2.90 10.50 -2.13
CA LEU A 97 -2.11 10.28 -3.33
C LEU A 97 -1.80 8.80 -3.63
N GLY A 98 -2.11 7.85 -2.74
CA GLY A 98 -2.02 6.42 -3.01
C GLY A 98 -0.89 5.68 -2.32
N ALA A 99 -0.23 6.25 -1.32
CA ALA A 99 0.68 5.51 -0.46
C ALA A 99 -0.05 4.37 0.27
N ASP A 100 0.64 3.25 0.49
CA ASP A 100 0.07 2.08 1.17
C ASP A 100 0.27 2.14 2.69
N ASP A 101 1.34 2.78 3.14
CA ASP A 101 1.65 3.02 4.55
C ASP A 101 2.56 4.22 4.70
N TYR A 102 2.77 4.70 5.94
CA TYR A 102 3.80 5.68 6.25
C TYR A 102 4.40 5.49 7.63
N VAL A 103 5.63 6.01 7.75
CA VAL A 103 6.46 5.93 8.95
C VAL A 103 6.98 7.31 9.28
N THR A 104 6.76 7.74 10.50
CA THR A 104 7.25 9.04 10.97
C THR A 104 8.72 8.96 11.38
N LYS A 105 9.54 9.89 10.92
CA LYS A 105 10.92 10.10 11.39
C LYS A 105 10.89 10.81 12.78
N PRO A 106 11.72 10.41 13.74
CA PRO A 106 12.62 9.27 13.71
C PRO A 106 11.90 7.93 13.92
N PHE A 107 12.31 6.91 13.19
CA PHE A 107 11.73 5.57 13.25
C PHE A 107 12.73 4.53 13.74
N SER A 108 12.22 3.46 14.31
CA SER A 108 13.03 2.27 14.61
C SER A 108 13.27 1.46 13.32
N PRO A 109 14.54 1.09 12.99
CA PRO A 109 14.81 0.18 11.87
C PRO A 109 14.03 -1.14 11.95
N ARG A 110 13.81 -1.65 13.16
CA ARG A 110 12.99 -2.86 13.39
C ARG A 110 11.53 -2.65 12.97
N GLU A 111 10.97 -1.49 13.28
CA GLU A 111 9.59 -1.14 12.91
C GLU A 111 9.47 -1.04 11.38
N LEU A 112 10.39 -0.32 10.73
CA LEU A 112 10.41 -0.17 9.28
C LEU A 112 10.49 -1.54 8.58
N ILE A 113 11.42 -2.41 9.00
CA ILE A 113 11.54 -3.76 8.44
C ILE A 113 10.28 -4.59 8.64
N LEU A 114 9.62 -4.48 9.80
CA LEU A 114 8.37 -5.18 10.08
C LEU A 114 7.26 -4.72 9.15
N ARG A 115 7.12 -3.42 8.92
CA ARG A 115 6.12 -2.83 7.99
C ARG A 115 6.37 -3.29 6.55
N ILE A 116 7.63 -3.23 6.08
CA ILE A 116 8.04 -3.75 4.77
C ILE A 116 7.66 -5.22 4.64
N LYS A 117 8.07 -6.05 5.60
CA LYS A 117 7.73 -7.48 5.60
C LYS A 117 6.23 -7.72 5.62
N ASN A 118 5.46 -6.94 6.34
CA ASN A 118 4.01 -7.05 6.38
C ASN A 118 3.36 -6.66 5.05
N LEU A 119 3.86 -5.63 4.36
CA LEU A 119 3.40 -5.30 3.02
C LEU A 119 3.78 -6.39 2.00
N LEU A 120 4.98 -6.94 2.09
CA LEU A 120 5.48 -7.96 1.16
C LEU A 120 5.03 -9.40 1.48
N LYS A 121 4.93 -9.79 2.76
CA LYS A 121 4.61 -11.18 3.19
C LYS A 121 3.21 -11.65 2.82
N ARG A 122 2.28 -10.74 2.59
CA ARG A 122 0.90 -11.10 2.29
C ARG A 122 0.66 -11.57 0.86
N GLY A 123 1.71 -11.50 0.01
CA GLY A 123 1.75 -12.19 -1.28
C GLY A 123 1.97 -13.72 -1.16
N ASN A 124 2.40 -14.24 -0.01
CA ASN A 124 2.86 -15.63 0.13
C ASN A 124 2.06 -16.49 1.13
N ARG A 125 0.90 -16.07 1.61
CA ARG A 125 -0.02 -16.96 2.35
C ARG A 125 -1.01 -17.63 1.40
N ALA A 126 -0.50 -18.52 0.57
CA ALA A 126 -1.29 -19.46 -0.21
C ALA A 126 -1.43 -20.76 0.57
N GLU A 127 -2.54 -20.93 1.32
CA GLU A 127 -3.07 -22.25 1.66
C GLU A 127 -4.53 -22.18 2.13
N SER A 128 -5.39 -21.45 1.41
CA SER A 128 -6.84 -21.72 1.41
C SER A 128 -7.47 -21.05 0.20
N ALA A 129 -8.20 -21.79 -0.61
CA ALA A 129 -8.89 -21.44 -1.85
C ALA A 129 -8.21 -20.30 -2.63
N GLN A 130 -7.50 -20.65 -3.71
CA GLN A 130 -6.73 -19.69 -4.51
C GLN A 130 -7.59 -18.55 -5.06
N GLU A 131 -8.89 -18.78 -5.22
CA GLU A 131 -9.84 -17.81 -5.76
C GLU A 131 -11.05 -17.62 -4.84
N ILE A 132 -11.49 -16.37 -4.71
CA ILE A 132 -12.78 -16.04 -4.10
C ILE A 132 -13.72 -15.58 -5.21
N HIS A 133 -14.83 -16.29 -5.39
CA HIS A 133 -15.89 -15.91 -6.31
C HIS A 133 -17.03 -15.24 -5.54
N PHE A 134 -17.38 -14.02 -5.92
CA PHE A 134 -18.37 -13.23 -5.22
C PHE A 134 -19.06 -12.24 -6.17
N ALA A 135 -20.37 -12.38 -6.36
CA ALA A 135 -21.22 -11.42 -7.09
C ALA A 135 -20.65 -10.94 -8.45
N GLY A 136 -20.06 -11.87 -9.23
CA GLY A 136 -19.38 -11.55 -10.50
C GLY A 136 -17.97 -11.00 -10.36
N MET A 137 -17.44 -10.95 -9.14
CA MET A 137 -16.04 -10.66 -8.85
C MET A 137 -15.27 -11.95 -8.65
N VAL A 138 -14.07 -12.03 -9.22
CA VAL A 138 -13.09 -13.11 -8.97
C VAL A 138 -11.83 -12.48 -8.40
N ILE A 139 -11.41 -12.95 -7.24
CA ILE A 139 -10.21 -12.50 -6.55
C ILE A 139 -9.20 -13.65 -6.55
N ASP A 140 -8.21 -13.58 -7.43
CA ASP A 140 -7.09 -14.52 -7.47
C ASP A 140 -5.99 -14.05 -6.51
N ARG A 141 -5.85 -14.76 -5.39
CA ARG A 141 -4.88 -14.42 -4.36
C ARG A 141 -3.44 -14.71 -4.77
N ALA A 142 -3.24 -15.73 -5.60
CA ALA A 142 -1.92 -16.14 -6.04
C ALA A 142 -1.33 -15.13 -7.03
N ARG A 143 -2.17 -14.60 -7.92
CA ARG A 143 -1.78 -13.61 -8.93
C ARG A 143 -1.98 -12.17 -8.48
N HIS A 144 -2.56 -11.92 -7.30
CA HIS A 144 -2.97 -10.58 -6.85
C HIS A 144 -3.87 -9.86 -7.86
N LEU A 145 -4.76 -10.61 -8.48
CA LEU A 145 -5.65 -10.11 -9.53
C LEU A 145 -7.10 -10.08 -9.02
N VAL A 146 -7.78 -8.99 -9.28
CA VAL A 146 -9.23 -8.91 -9.10
C VAL A 146 -9.85 -8.62 -10.46
N THR A 147 -10.87 -9.40 -10.82
CA THR A 147 -11.69 -9.13 -12.00
C THR A 147 -13.14 -8.96 -11.59
N PHE A 148 -13.87 -8.14 -12.33
CA PHE A 148 -15.32 -8.00 -12.21
C PHE A 148 -15.95 -8.15 -13.59
N LYS A 149 -16.83 -9.14 -13.76
CA LYS A 149 -17.40 -9.51 -15.08
C LYS A 149 -16.30 -9.64 -16.16
N ASP A 150 -15.26 -10.41 -15.83
CA ASP A 150 -14.09 -10.69 -16.66
C ASP A 150 -13.20 -9.47 -17.01
N LYS A 151 -13.49 -8.30 -16.45
CA LYS A 151 -12.64 -7.11 -16.62
C LYS A 151 -11.69 -6.97 -15.43
N PRO A 152 -10.37 -6.86 -15.67
CA PRO A 152 -9.40 -6.68 -14.60
C PRO A 152 -9.57 -5.30 -13.95
N LEU A 153 -9.37 -5.25 -12.62
CA LEU A 153 -9.37 -4.03 -11.81
C LEU A 153 -7.93 -3.71 -11.38
N GLU A 154 -7.47 -2.50 -11.67
CA GLU A 154 -6.13 -2.04 -11.30
C GLU A 154 -6.10 -1.55 -9.84
N LEU A 155 -5.91 -2.48 -8.91
CA LEU A 155 -5.86 -2.20 -7.48
C LEU A 155 -4.41 -2.08 -6.98
N THR A 156 -4.17 -1.16 -6.05
CA THR A 156 -2.94 -1.17 -5.25
C THR A 156 -2.96 -2.36 -4.30
N LEU A 157 -1.81 -2.69 -3.70
CA LEU A 157 -1.72 -3.80 -2.75
C LEU A 157 -2.69 -3.63 -1.57
N THR A 158 -2.83 -2.42 -1.05
CA THR A 158 -3.74 -2.12 0.06
C THR A 158 -5.20 -2.26 -0.35
N GLU A 159 -5.59 -1.76 -1.53
CA GLU A 159 -6.94 -1.93 -2.07
C GLU A 159 -7.26 -3.39 -2.34
N PHE A 160 -6.32 -4.16 -2.88
CA PHE A 160 -6.45 -5.60 -3.05
C PHE A 160 -6.71 -6.32 -1.71
N LYS A 161 -5.97 -5.96 -0.65
CA LYS A 161 -6.17 -6.52 0.69
C LYS A 161 -7.55 -6.18 1.25
N LEU A 162 -7.99 -4.93 1.10
CA LEU A 162 -9.32 -4.49 1.54
C LEU A 162 -10.42 -5.29 0.85
N VAL A 163 -10.36 -5.43 -0.48
CA VAL A 163 -11.31 -6.25 -1.26
C VAL A 163 -11.31 -7.69 -0.75
N THR A 164 -10.13 -8.27 -0.56
CA THR A 164 -9.99 -9.67 -0.13
C THR A 164 -10.61 -9.89 1.25
N VAL A 165 -10.28 -9.05 2.24
CA VAL A 165 -10.83 -9.16 3.61
C VAL A 165 -12.34 -9.00 3.61
N LEU A 166 -12.87 -8.03 2.85
CA LEU A 166 -14.32 -7.79 2.78
C LEU A 166 -15.05 -8.94 2.06
N ALA A 167 -14.46 -9.51 1.01
CA ALA A 167 -15.05 -10.64 0.28
C ALA A 167 -15.05 -11.94 1.11
N GLU A 168 -13.98 -12.19 1.89
CA GLU A 168 -13.94 -13.31 2.84
C GLU A 168 -15.02 -13.22 3.92
N ARG A 169 -15.37 -12.00 4.30
CA ARG A 169 -16.31 -11.71 5.38
C ARG A 169 -17.59 -11.04 4.88
N LYS A 170 -17.97 -11.34 3.63
CA LYS A 170 -19.19 -10.80 3.02
C LYS A 170 -20.38 -10.89 3.95
N GLY A 171 -21.28 -9.91 3.89
CA GLY A 171 -22.42 -9.77 4.77
C GLY A 171 -22.11 -9.21 6.17
N ARG A 172 -20.86 -9.37 6.66
CA ARG A 172 -20.44 -8.94 8.00
C ARG A 172 -19.78 -7.58 7.97
N VAL A 173 -20.27 -6.66 8.80
CA VAL A 173 -19.66 -5.33 8.95
C VAL A 173 -18.28 -5.47 9.60
N GLN A 174 -17.28 -4.89 8.97
CA GLN A 174 -15.92 -4.78 9.53
C GLN A 174 -15.73 -3.36 10.04
N SER A 175 -15.35 -3.22 11.32
CA SER A 175 -15.06 -1.88 11.86
C SER A 175 -13.81 -1.30 11.23
N ARG A 176 -13.64 0.03 11.33
CA ARG A 176 -12.43 0.71 10.82
C ARG A 176 -11.18 0.20 11.50
N GLU A 177 -11.23 0.00 12.81
CA GLU A 177 -10.12 -0.54 13.60
C GLU A 177 -9.78 -1.96 13.18
N GLN A 178 -10.79 -2.80 12.92
CA GLN A 178 -10.58 -4.18 12.46
C GLN A 178 -9.94 -4.19 11.07
N LEU A 179 -10.43 -3.37 10.14
CA LEU A 179 -9.84 -3.25 8.79
C LEU A 179 -8.40 -2.71 8.87
N LEU A 180 -8.17 -1.71 9.72
CA LEU A 180 -6.83 -1.17 9.94
C LEU A 180 -5.86 -2.24 10.43
N LYS A 181 -6.28 -3.03 11.42
CA LYS A 181 -5.51 -4.15 11.97
C LYS A 181 -5.23 -5.23 10.93
N ASP A 182 -6.23 -5.64 10.16
CA ASP A 182 -6.13 -6.76 9.21
C ASP A 182 -5.33 -6.39 7.96
N VAL A 183 -5.41 -5.14 7.51
CA VAL A 183 -4.77 -4.68 6.28
C VAL A 183 -3.38 -4.08 6.52
N TRP A 184 -3.19 -3.32 7.60
CA TRP A 184 -1.91 -2.66 7.92
C TRP A 184 -1.11 -3.33 9.04
N GLY A 185 -1.75 -4.14 9.91
CA GLY A 185 -1.11 -4.88 11.00
C GLY A 185 -1.29 -4.23 12.38
N TYR A 186 -0.80 -4.90 13.41
CA TYR A 186 -0.87 -4.42 14.79
C TYR A 186 0.05 -3.22 15.01
N ASN A 187 -0.31 -2.34 15.94
CA ASN A 187 0.47 -1.18 16.39
C ASN A 187 0.72 -0.09 15.33
N THR A 188 -0.19 0.14 14.43
CA THR A 188 -0.12 1.33 13.60
C THR A 188 -0.70 2.50 14.38
N MET A 189 0.11 3.55 14.60
CA MET A 189 -0.38 4.89 14.97
C MET A 189 -1.11 5.55 13.79
N ILE A 190 -1.72 4.76 12.92
CA ILE A 190 -2.45 5.22 11.74
C ILE A 190 -3.87 5.54 12.18
N ASP A 191 -4.34 6.75 11.84
CA ASP A 191 -5.72 7.16 12.06
C ASP A 191 -6.68 6.24 11.28
N THR A 192 -7.82 5.90 11.86
CA THR A 192 -8.89 5.16 11.20
C THR A 192 -9.42 5.85 9.95
N ARG A 193 -9.22 7.17 9.79
CA ARG A 193 -9.52 7.94 8.58
C ARG A 193 -8.76 7.44 7.34
N THR A 194 -7.60 6.80 7.55
CA THR A 194 -6.85 6.12 6.48
C THR A 194 -7.71 5.09 5.76
N VAL A 195 -8.47 4.31 6.52
CA VAL A 195 -9.39 3.32 5.97
C VAL A 195 -10.43 3.99 5.06
N ASP A 196 -11.01 5.11 5.49
CA ASP A 196 -12.03 5.82 4.71
C ASP A 196 -11.46 6.32 3.36
N THR A 197 -10.23 6.81 3.37
CA THR A 197 -9.54 7.27 2.16
C THR A 197 -9.32 6.13 1.16
N HIS A 198 -8.78 4.99 1.62
CA HIS A 198 -8.60 3.83 0.75
C HIS A 198 -9.93 3.22 0.29
N MET A 199 -10.97 3.23 1.13
CA MET A 199 -12.31 2.76 0.77
C MET A 199 -12.96 3.64 -0.30
N ARG A 200 -12.75 4.97 -0.26
CA ARG A 200 -13.20 5.89 -1.31
C ARG A 200 -12.56 5.55 -2.65
N ARG A 201 -11.23 5.40 -2.69
CA ARG A 201 -10.48 5.04 -3.90
C ARG A 201 -10.85 3.67 -4.44
N LEU A 202 -10.97 2.72 -3.53
CA LEU A 202 -11.42 1.38 -3.90
C LEU A 202 -12.79 1.45 -4.58
N ARG A 203 -13.72 2.26 -4.04
CA ARG A 203 -15.03 2.44 -4.65
C ARG A 203 -14.94 3.03 -6.05
N ASP A 204 -14.08 4.03 -6.25
CA ASP A 204 -13.88 4.64 -7.57
C ASP A 204 -13.34 3.63 -8.60
N LYS A 205 -12.41 2.74 -8.18
CA LYS A 205 -11.83 1.70 -9.04
C LYS A 205 -12.76 0.50 -9.28
N LEU A 206 -13.64 0.21 -8.35
CA LEU A 206 -14.62 -0.88 -8.49
C LEU A 206 -15.69 -0.58 -9.56
N GLY A 207 -15.91 0.68 -9.94
CA GLY A 207 -16.90 1.06 -10.94
C GLY A 207 -18.28 0.48 -10.62
N ASP A 208 -18.85 -0.34 -11.51
CA ASP A 208 -20.17 -0.98 -11.30
C ASP A 208 -20.19 -1.94 -10.08
N ALA A 209 -19.05 -2.51 -9.71
CA ALA A 209 -18.94 -3.35 -8.52
C ALA A 209 -19.00 -2.53 -7.22
N ALA A 210 -18.86 -1.20 -7.27
CA ALA A 210 -18.92 -0.33 -6.09
C ALA A 210 -20.24 -0.44 -5.31
N LYS A 211 -21.33 -0.81 -5.98
CA LYS A 211 -22.64 -1.07 -5.34
C LYS A 211 -22.63 -2.24 -4.36
N LEU A 212 -21.66 -3.15 -4.48
CA LEU A 212 -21.47 -4.25 -3.54
C LEU A 212 -20.84 -3.76 -2.22
N LEU A 213 -20.18 -2.61 -2.25
CA LEU A 213 -19.46 -2.04 -1.11
C LEU A 213 -20.37 -1.08 -0.33
N ASP A 214 -20.91 -1.56 0.78
CA ASP A 214 -21.78 -0.81 1.67
C ASP A 214 -20.99 -0.11 2.78
N THR A 215 -21.47 1.08 3.16
CA THR A 215 -20.94 1.86 4.28
C THR A 215 -21.96 1.88 5.42
N VAL A 216 -21.66 1.22 6.52
CA VAL A 216 -22.45 1.28 7.74
C VAL A 216 -21.98 2.48 8.56
N ARG A 217 -22.78 3.57 8.53
CA ARG A 217 -22.41 4.84 9.19
C ARG A 217 -22.10 4.63 10.67
N GLY A 218 -21.03 5.24 11.14
CA GLY A 218 -20.57 5.13 12.52
C GLY A 218 -19.87 3.82 12.90
N VAL A 219 -19.92 2.77 12.04
CA VAL A 219 -19.37 1.44 12.31
C VAL A 219 -18.20 1.11 11.37
N GLY A 220 -18.46 0.97 10.07
CA GLY A 220 -17.43 0.53 9.12
C GLY A 220 -17.97 0.17 7.75
N TYR A 221 -17.46 -0.91 7.17
CA TYR A 221 -17.70 -1.31 5.80
C TYR A 221 -18.01 -2.80 5.69
N ARG A 222 -18.76 -3.18 4.66
CA ARG A 222 -18.98 -4.59 4.29
C ARG A 222 -19.21 -4.74 2.80
N PHE A 223 -19.01 -5.93 2.27
CA PHE A 223 -19.66 -6.35 1.03
C PHE A 223 -21.04 -6.94 1.33
N LEU A 224 -22.03 -6.58 0.49
CA LEU A 224 -23.39 -7.09 0.58
C LEU A 224 -23.41 -8.58 0.17
N GLU A 225 -24.15 -9.40 0.90
CA GLU A 225 -24.52 -10.75 0.43
C GLU A 225 -25.53 -10.61 -0.72
N GLN A 226 -25.22 -11.18 -1.88
CA GLN A 226 -26.15 -11.42 -2.96
C GLN A 226 -26.30 -12.91 -3.18
#